data_5f4ee4832634722cd77dd39d9f02128a
#
_entry.id   5f4ee4832634722cd77dd39d9f02128a
#
_cell.length_a   1.000
_cell.length_b   1.000
_cell.length_c   1.000
_cell.angle_alpha   90.00
_cell.angle_beta   90.00
_cell.angle_gamma   90.00
#
_symmetry.space_group_name_H-M   'P 1'
#
loop_
_entity.id
_entity.type
_entity.pdbx_description
1 polymer ?
#
loop_
_entity_poly.entity_id
_entity_poly.type
_entity_poly.pdbx_seq_one_letter_code
_entity_poly.pdbx_strand_id
1 'polypeptide(L)'
;FCNTEGGVLYIGIDDKGEVVGIEQPKKLIEKLPNFIAQKTGIMPLIHLREKAGKEYLEIEVQPSAMPISVHGRYYTRSGSVTSELQGNQLNMFLAAKMGLTWESVIEEDFSLEDIDADTVERFKLLAKDRVPSIEQETDLLALMERLNLVVGGRFKRAAVVLFGKNVQRYVLQARIKI
;
A
#
# COMPACT_ATOMS: atom_id res chain seq x y z
N PHE A 1 -1.82 -13.68 4.45
CA PHE A 1 -1.75 -12.93 5.71
C PHE A 1 -0.91 -11.67 5.58
N CYS A 2 0.44 -11.77 5.40
CA CYS A 2 1.35 -10.62 5.38
C CYS A 2 1.06 -9.58 4.28
N ASN A 3 0.48 -9.97 3.17
CA ASN A 3 0.07 -9.04 2.10
C ASN A 3 -1.25 -8.31 2.39
N THR A 4 -1.97 -8.72 3.43
CA THR A 4 -3.25 -8.13 3.89
C THR A 4 -3.11 -7.59 5.31
N GLU A 5 -4.01 -7.90 6.19
CA GLU A 5 -4.09 -7.36 7.56
C GLU A 5 -3.27 -8.16 8.60
N GLY A 6 -2.50 -9.14 8.13
CA GLY A 6 -1.86 -10.09 9.03
C GLY A 6 -2.83 -11.16 9.50
N GLY A 7 -2.53 -11.75 10.65
CA GLY A 7 -3.40 -12.73 11.28
C GLY A 7 -2.66 -13.80 12.06
N VAL A 8 -3.41 -14.71 12.64
CA VAL A 8 -2.88 -15.84 13.41
C VAL A 8 -3.24 -17.14 12.70
N LEU A 9 -2.25 -18.00 12.55
CA LEU A 9 -2.41 -19.36 12.04
C LEU A 9 -2.18 -20.36 13.18
N TYR A 10 -3.10 -21.29 13.32
CA TYR A 10 -2.99 -22.37 14.30
C TYR A 10 -2.66 -23.69 13.62
N ILE A 11 -1.73 -24.45 14.19
CA ILE A 11 -1.42 -25.82 13.78
C ILE A 11 -1.71 -26.73 14.97
N GLY A 12 -2.57 -27.72 14.79
CA GLY A 12 -3.05 -28.62 15.86
C GLY A 12 -4.39 -28.23 16.45
N ILE A 13 -5.13 -27.34 15.75
CA ILE A 13 -6.53 -26.99 16.04
C ILE A 13 -7.37 -27.36 14.81
N ASP A 14 -8.51 -27.97 15.02
CA ASP A 14 -9.47 -28.33 13.95
C ASP A 14 -10.39 -27.17 13.57
N ASP A 15 -11.23 -27.37 12.54
CA ASP A 15 -12.16 -26.37 12.02
C ASP A 15 -13.28 -25.99 13.03
N LYS A 16 -13.47 -26.78 14.11
CA LYS A 16 -14.41 -26.50 15.20
C LYS A 16 -13.76 -25.70 16.34
N GLY A 17 -12.44 -25.43 16.24
CA GLY A 17 -11.67 -24.75 17.28
C GLY A 17 -11.22 -25.66 18.42
N GLU A 18 -11.32 -26.99 18.24
CA GLU A 18 -10.86 -27.96 19.23
C GLU A 18 -9.40 -28.31 19.01
N VAL A 19 -8.64 -28.42 20.10
CA VAL A 19 -7.23 -28.80 20.04
C VAL A 19 -7.11 -30.29 19.79
N VAL A 20 -6.64 -30.64 18.62
CA VAL A 20 -6.34 -32.03 18.22
C VAL A 20 -4.91 -32.43 18.57
N GLY A 21 -4.03 -31.42 18.75
CA GLY A 21 -2.62 -31.60 19.07
C GLY A 21 -1.74 -31.77 17.83
N ILE A 22 -0.43 -31.77 18.05
CA ILE A 22 0.58 -31.93 16.99
C ILE A 22 1.61 -32.97 17.40
N GLU A 23 2.15 -33.66 16.43
CA GLU A 23 3.29 -34.56 16.63
C GLU A 23 4.60 -33.75 16.60
N GLN A 24 5.55 -34.09 17.50
CA GLN A 24 6.87 -33.48 17.58
C GLN A 24 6.89 -31.94 17.60
N PRO A 25 6.15 -31.30 18.52
CA PRO A 25 6.01 -29.82 18.56
C PRO A 25 7.35 -29.10 18.68
N LYS A 26 8.28 -29.62 19.47
CA LYS A 26 9.63 -29.06 19.64
C LYS A 26 10.41 -28.99 18.31
N LYS A 27 10.30 -30.02 17.49
CA LYS A 27 10.96 -30.09 16.19
C LYS A 27 10.34 -29.15 15.17
N LEU A 28 9.02 -28.94 15.27
CA LEU A 28 8.31 -27.99 14.41
C LEU A 28 8.68 -26.53 14.75
N ILE A 29 8.73 -26.17 16.04
CA ILE A 29 9.10 -24.82 16.46
C ILE A 29 10.54 -24.44 16.09
N GLU A 30 11.44 -25.40 16.00
CA GLU A 30 12.81 -25.17 15.53
C GLU A 30 12.91 -24.98 14.01
N LYS A 31 12.08 -25.67 13.23
CA LYS A 31 12.19 -25.71 11.77
C LYS A 31 11.33 -24.67 11.07
N LEU A 32 10.12 -24.43 11.57
CA LEU A 32 9.13 -23.57 10.89
C LEU A 32 9.57 -22.12 10.71
N PRO A 33 10.21 -21.44 11.68
CA PRO A 33 10.65 -20.07 11.50
C PRO A 33 11.61 -19.94 10.31
N ASN A 34 12.62 -20.80 10.26
CA ASN A 34 13.60 -20.80 9.18
C ASN A 34 12.96 -21.15 7.83
N PHE A 35 12.08 -22.14 7.80
CA PHE A 35 11.35 -22.51 6.58
C PHE A 35 10.51 -21.36 6.04
N ILE A 36 9.76 -20.68 6.90
CA ILE A 36 8.93 -19.53 6.51
C ILE A 36 9.83 -18.38 6.04
N ALA A 37 10.90 -18.07 6.79
CA ALA A 37 11.82 -17.00 6.43
C ALA A 37 12.50 -17.25 5.07
N GLN A 38 12.92 -18.46 4.78
CA GLN A 38 13.53 -18.81 3.48
C GLN A 38 12.55 -18.65 2.30
N LYS A 39 11.24 -18.89 2.53
CA LYS A 39 10.22 -18.83 1.47
C LYS A 39 9.62 -17.44 1.27
N THR A 40 9.58 -16.64 2.31
CA THR A 40 8.83 -15.37 2.33
C THR A 40 9.69 -14.16 2.66
N GLY A 41 10.89 -14.35 3.20
CA GLY A 41 11.72 -13.30 3.77
C GLY A 41 11.19 -12.73 5.11
N ILE A 42 10.16 -13.37 5.69
CA ILE A 42 9.53 -12.91 6.95
C ILE A 42 9.87 -13.89 8.07
N MET A 43 10.28 -13.35 9.21
CA MET A 43 10.42 -14.12 10.43
C MET A 43 9.12 -14.05 11.25
N PRO A 44 8.32 -15.13 11.33
CA PRO A 44 7.08 -15.14 12.10
C PRO A 44 7.36 -15.27 13.59
N LEU A 45 6.42 -14.83 14.43
CA LEU A 45 6.39 -15.17 15.85
C LEU A 45 5.64 -16.49 16.01
N ILE A 46 6.31 -17.50 16.57
CA ILE A 46 5.74 -18.83 16.76
C ILE A 46 5.75 -19.17 18.26
N HIS A 47 4.57 -19.45 18.78
CA HIS A 47 4.36 -19.84 20.17
C HIS A 47 3.88 -21.28 20.27
N LEU A 48 4.52 -22.06 21.14
CA LEU A 48 3.98 -23.34 21.57
C LEU A 48 2.97 -23.08 22.70
N ARG A 49 1.76 -23.58 22.51
CA ARG A 49 0.68 -23.48 23.46
C ARG A 49 0.18 -24.86 23.85
N GLU A 50 -0.41 -24.96 25.03
CA GLU A 50 -1.02 -26.19 25.53
C GLU A 50 -2.45 -25.92 25.98
N LYS A 51 -3.36 -26.84 25.64
CA LYS A 51 -4.74 -26.84 26.11
C LYS A 51 -5.23 -28.29 26.24
N ALA A 52 -5.79 -28.64 27.39
CA ALA A 52 -6.31 -29.98 27.68
C ALA A 52 -5.26 -31.10 27.49
N GLY A 53 -3.99 -30.85 27.85
CA GLY A 53 -2.89 -31.81 27.71
C GLY A 53 -2.41 -32.05 26.29
N LYS A 54 -2.84 -31.22 25.32
CA LYS A 54 -2.42 -31.27 23.92
C LYS A 54 -1.71 -30.00 23.52
N GLU A 55 -0.57 -30.15 22.86
CA GLU A 55 0.23 -29.02 22.36
C GLU A 55 -0.21 -28.62 20.95
N TYR A 56 -0.20 -27.30 20.67
CA TYR A 56 -0.47 -26.73 19.37
C TYR A 56 0.44 -25.50 19.14
N LEU A 57 0.63 -25.10 17.88
CA LEU A 57 1.38 -23.89 17.52
C LEU A 57 0.45 -22.77 17.15
N GLU A 58 0.79 -21.58 17.63
CA GLU A 58 0.23 -20.30 17.26
C GLU A 58 1.28 -19.52 16.51
N ILE A 59 1.01 -19.20 15.23
CA ILE A 59 1.92 -18.47 14.35
C ILE A 59 1.31 -17.12 14.08
N GLU A 60 1.89 -16.08 14.66
CA GLU A 60 1.47 -14.70 14.43
C GLU A 60 2.19 -14.11 13.23
N VAL A 61 1.42 -13.56 12.29
CA VAL A 61 1.94 -12.93 11.08
C VAL A 61 1.46 -11.49 11.04
N GLN A 62 2.41 -10.57 11.11
CA GLN A 62 2.11 -9.13 10.98
C GLN A 62 1.91 -8.74 9.50
N PRO A 63 1.10 -7.69 9.23
CA PRO A 63 1.01 -7.14 7.89
C PRO A 63 2.36 -6.55 7.47
N SER A 64 2.76 -6.80 6.23
CA SER A 64 3.99 -6.24 5.66
C SER A 64 3.70 -4.96 4.89
N ALA A 65 4.52 -3.93 5.09
CA ALA A 65 4.48 -2.73 4.26
C ALA A 65 4.94 -3.02 2.82
N MET A 66 5.87 -3.97 2.66
CA MET A 66 6.39 -4.39 1.35
C MET A 66 5.60 -5.58 0.80
N PRO A 67 5.47 -5.70 -0.54
CA PRO A 67 4.83 -6.86 -1.15
C PRO A 67 5.66 -8.13 -0.93
N ILE A 68 5.02 -9.18 -0.43
CA ILE A 68 5.66 -10.46 -0.16
C ILE A 68 5.25 -11.47 -1.23
N SER A 69 6.25 -12.05 -1.91
CA SER A 69 6.04 -13.13 -2.87
C SER A 69 6.42 -14.49 -2.30
N VAL A 70 5.78 -15.53 -2.81
CA VAL A 70 6.16 -16.94 -2.59
C VAL A 70 6.41 -17.56 -3.95
N HIS A 71 7.63 -17.99 -4.22
CA HIS A 71 8.06 -18.49 -5.55
C HIS A 71 7.76 -17.52 -6.70
N GLY A 72 7.95 -16.21 -6.47
CA GLY A 72 7.70 -15.14 -7.46
C GLY A 72 6.22 -14.81 -7.69
N ARG A 73 5.29 -15.42 -6.95
CA ARG A 73 3.86 -15.15 -7.04
C ARG A 73 3.38 -14.41 -5.81
N TYR A 74 2.40 -13.52 -6.00
CA TYR A 74 1.81 -12.73 -4.93
C TYR A 74 0.40 -13.21 -4.62
N TYR A 75 0.10 -13.33 -3.34
CA TYR A 75 -1.17 -13.83 -2.85
C TYR A 75 -1.79 -12.84 -1.87
N THR A 76 -3.10 -12.72 -1.92
CA THR A 76 -3.91 -12.03 -0.91
C THR A 76 -4.90 -13.01 -0.27
N ARG A 77 -5.40 -12.65 0.90
CA ARG A 77 -6.40 -13.42 1.60
C ARG A 77 -7.62 -12.55 1.90
N SER A 78 -8.80 -13.07 1.57
CA SER A 78 -10.07 -12.48 1.93
C SER A 78 -10.91 -13.54 2.64
N GLY A 79 -11.17 -13.34 3.93
CA GLY A 79 -11.80 -14.35 4.77
C GLY A 79 -11.00 -15.66 4.80
N SER A 80 -11.62 -16.76 4.36
CA SER A 80 -11.00 -18.09 4.27
C SER A 80 -10.27 -18.36 2.95
N VAL A 81 -10.43 -17.50 1.94
CA VAL A 81 -9.91 -17.75 0.58
C VAL A 81 -8.57 -17.06 0.38
N THR A 82 -7.59 -17.79 -0.12
CA THR A 82 -6.31 -17.25 -0.60
C THR A 82 -6.32 -17.24 -2.12
N SER A 83 -6.09 -16.08 -2.71
CA SER A 83 -6.10 -15.89 -4.17
C SER A 83 -4.76 -15.38 -4.66
N GLU A 84 -4.29 -15.90 -5.78
CA GLU A 84 -3.13 -15.38 -6.50
C GLU A 84 -3.51 -14.08 -7.21
N LEU A 85 -2.68 -13.05 -7.06
CA LEU A 85 -2.83 -11.79 -7.76
C LEU A 85 -2.23 -11.88 -9.15
N GLN A 86 -3.00 -11.51 -10.16
CA GLN A 86 -2.57 -11.55 -11.56
C GLN A 86 -3.03 -10.28 -12.32
N GLY A 87 -2.34 -9.97 -13.42
CA GLY A 87 -2.70 -8.87 -14.32
C GLY A 87 -2.83 -7.54 -13.59
N ASN A 88 -3.93 -6.83 -13.84
CA ASN A 88 -4.18 -5.51 -13.27
C ASN A 88 -4.28 -5.50 -11.74
N GLN A 89 -4.82 -6.56 -11.14
CA GLN A 89 -4.91 -6.67 -9.68
C GLN A 89 -3.52 -6.72 -9.03
N LEU A 90 -2.58 -7.43 -9.64
CA LEU A 90 -1.19 -7.47 -9.20
C LEU A 90 -0.54 -6.08 -9.31
N ASN A 91 -0.71 -5.41 -10.45
CA ASN A 91 -0.15 -4.07 -10.66
C ASN A 91 -0.67 -3.06 -9.63
N MET A 92 -1.98 -3.06 -9.37
CA MET A 92 -2.60 -2.19 -8.36
C MET A 92 -2.10 -2.50 -6.95
N PHE A 93 -1.96 -3.79 -6.61
CA PHE A 93 -1.44 -4.22 -5.32
C PHE A 93 0.01 -3.77 -5.12
N LEU A 94 0.88 -3.98 -6.11
CA LEU A 94 2.28 -3.56 -6.05
C LEU A 94 2.39 -2.04 -5.92
N ALA A 95 1.66 -1.29 -6.73
CA ALA A 95 1.62 0.16 -6.66
C ALA A 95 1.20 0.66 -5.26
N ALA A 96 0.11 0.11 -4.71
CA ALA A 96 -0.38 0.46 -3.38
C ALA A 96 0.65 0.17 -2.28
N LYS A 97 1.32 -1.00 -2.32
CA LYS A 97 2.36 -1.37 -1.36
C LYS A 97 3.62 -0.50 -1.47
N MET A 98 3.90 0.03 -2.65
CA MET A 98 5.00 0.98 -2.88
C MET A 98 4.63 2.43 -2.56
N GLY A 99 3.42 2.67 -2.08
CA GLY A 99 2.91 4.03 -1.81
C GLY A 99 2.63 4.84 -3.07
N LEU A 100 2.58 4.17 -4.24
CA LEU A 100 2.23 4.80 -5.49
C LEU A 100 0.70 4.87 -5.59
N THR A 101 0.18 6.05 -5.44
CA THR A 101 -1.23 6.34 -5.65
C THR A 101 -1.43 6.91 -7.06
N TRP A 102 -2.66 6.87 -7.56
CA TRP A 102 -2.97 7.36 -8.91
C TRP A 102 -2.52 8.81 -9.13
N GLU A 103 -2.70 9.65 -8.12
CA GLU A 103 -2.30 11.05 -8.14
C GLU A 103 -0.79 11.28 -8.10
N SER A 104 -0.01 10.29 -7.63
CA SER A 104 1.47 10.36 -7.59
C SER A 104 2.15 10.00 -8.91
N VAL A 105 1.40 9.45 -9.87
CA VAL A 105 1.91 9.09 -11.19
C VAL A 105 2.28 10.35 -11.96
N ILE A 106 3.43 10.32 -12.63
CA ILE A 106 3.89 11.41 -13.51
C ILE A 106 3.01 11.47 -14.77
N GLU A 107 2.61 12.68 -15.15
CA GLU A 107 1.95 12.97 -16.42
C GLU A 107 2.96 13.62 -17.34
N GLU A 108 3.51 12.85 -18.27
CA GLU A 108 4.67 13.24 -19.10
C GLU A 108 4.34 14.39 -20.05
N ASP A 109 3.11 14.50 -20.51
CA ASP A 109 2.67 15.52 -21.47
C ASP A 109 2.18 16.82 -20.80
N PHE A 110 2.23 16.92 -19.46
CA PHE A 110 1.78 18.10 -18.72
C PHE A 110 2.97 19.02 -18.38
N SER A 111 2.82 20.30 -18.60
CA SER A 111 3.84 21.33 -18.41
C SER A 111 3.32 22.53 -17.63
N LEU A 112 4.22 23.48 -17.30
CA LEU A 112 3.84 24.76 -16.67
C LEU A 112 2.83 25.56 -17.49
N GLU A 113 2.87 25.45 -18.81
CA GLU A 113 1.96 26.15 -19.73
C GLU A 113 0.51 25.65 -19.61
N ASP A 114 0.34 24.42 -19.13
CA ASP A 114 -0.98 23.80 -18.94
C ASP A 114 -1.63 24.16 -17.59
N ILE A 115 -0.91 24.87 -16.73
CA ILE A 115 -1.40 25.30 -15.41
C ILE A 115 -2.30 26.53 -15.55
N ASP A 116 -3.45 26.49 -14.92
CA ASP A 116 -4.39 27.60 -14.78
C ASP A 116 -3.93 28.55 -13.67
N ALA A 117 -3.40 29.70 -14.06
CA ALA A 117 -2.92 30.72 -13.14
C ALA A 117 -4.02 31.28 -12.22
N ASP A 118 -5.24 31.43 -12.72
CA ASP A 118 -6.36 31.94 -11.91
C ASP A 118 -6.72 30.96 -10.80
N THR A 119 -6.70 29.66 -11.10
CA THR A 119 -6.90 28.61 -10.09
C THR A 119 -5.79 28.60 -9.05
N VAL A 120 -4.54 28.82 -9.44
CA VAL A 120 -3.41 28.92 -8.51
C VAL A 120 -3.55 30.14 -7.58
N GLU A 121 -3.90 31.29 -8.11
CA GLU A 121 -4.10 32.49 -7.28
C GLU A 121 -5.28 32.34 -6.31
N ARG A 122 -6.37 31.71 -6.77
CA ARG A 122 -7.50 31.36 -5.90
C ARG A 122 -7.08 30.39 -4.80
N PHE A 123 -6.27 29.39 -5.13
CA PHE A 123 -5.73 28.47 -4.14
C PHE A 123 -4.88 29.20 -3.08
N LYS A 124 -3.95 30.06 -3.48
CA LYS A 124 -3.12 30.87 -2.56
C LYS A 124 -3.99 31.67 -1.60
N LEU A 125 -5.02 32.33 -2.12
CA LEU A 125 -5.94 33.12 -1.32
C LEU A 125 -6.69 32.30 -0.27
N LEU A 126 -7.12 31.07 -0.63
CA LEU A 126 -7.81 30.16 0.30
C LEU A 126 -6.87 29.48 1.30
N ALA A 127 -5.62 29.28 0.92
CA ALA A 127 -4.63 28.59 1.74
C ALA A 127 -3.90 29.48 2.75
N LYS A 128 -3.99 30.80 2.62
CA LYS A 128 -3.23 31.80 3.41
C LYS A 128 -3.33 31.63 4.92
N ASP A 129 -4.51 31.27 5.42
CA ASP A 129 -4.74 31.11 6.86
C ASP A 129 -4.07 29.86 7.42
N ARG A 130 -3.82 28.86 6.57
CA ARG A 130 -3.14 27.59 6.95
C ARG A 130 -1.65 27.62 6.65
N VAL A 131 -1.25 28.30 5.59
CA VAL A 131 0.13 28.39 5.12
C VAL A 131 0.44 29.85 4.73
N PRO A 132 0.67 30.75 5.72
CA PRO A 132 0.83 32.18 5.45
C PRO A 132 1.91 32.54 4.43
N SER A 133 3.00 31.76 4.38
CA SER A 133 4.09 31.99 3.42
C SER A 133 3.76 31.62 1.97
N ILE A 134 2.58 31.05 1.69
CA ILE A 134 2.21 30.62 0.33
C ILE A 134 1.87 31.82 -0.59
N GLU A 135 1.36 32.91 -0.01
CA GLU A 135 1.07 34.14 -0.75
C GLU A 135 2.33 34.82 -1.31
N GLN A 136 3.47 34.63 -0.65
CA GLN A 136 4.75 35.25 -1.03
C GLN A 136 5.46 34.48 -2.15
N GLU A 137 5.01 33.26 -2.47
CA GLU A 137 5.63 32.44 -3.52
C GLU A 137 5.19 32.95 -4.89
N THR A 138 6.14 33.57 -5.61
CA THR A 138 5.92 34.11 -6.97
C THR A 138 6.35 33.16 -8.06
N ASP A 139 7.24 32.22 -7.76
CA ASP A 139 7.68 31.20 -8.69
C ASP A 139 6.68 30.03 -8.70
N LEU A 140 6.03 29.84 -9.84
CA LEU A 140 5.03 28.80 -10.03
C LEU A 140 5.63 27.39 -9.89
N LEU A 141 6.83 27.16 -10.41
CA LEU A 141 7.50 25.88 -10.29
C LEU A 141 7.87 25.58 -8.83
N ALA A 142 8.44 26.55 -8.13
CA ALA A 142 8.77 26.44 -6.72
C ALA A 142 7.51 26.15 -5.86
N LEU A 143 6.40 26.80 -6.19
CA LEU A 143 5.10 26.51 -5.56
C LEU A 143 4.67 25.04 -5.77
N MET A 144 4.76 24.54 -7.00
CA MET A 144 4.38 23.17 -7.34
C MET A 144 5.29 22.15 -6.66
N GLU A 145 6.60 22.41 -6.56
CA GLU A 145 7.55 21.57 -5.83
C GLU A 145 7.24 21.55 -4.33
N ARG A 146 6.99 22.73 -3.74
CA ARG A 146 6.59 22.86 -2.32
C ARG A 146 5.30 22.12 -1.99
N LEU A 147 4.35 22.08 -2.91
CA LEU A 147 3.10 21.30 -2.80
C LEU A 147 3.31 19.81 -3.09
N ASN A 148 4.54 19.37 -3.37
CA ASN A 148 4.87 18.00 -3.74
C ASN A 148 4.14 17.51 -5.00
N LEU A 149 3.90 18.41 -5.95
CA LEU A 149 3.22 18.14 -7.23
C LEU A 149 4.19 17.93 -8.38
N VAL A 150 5.48 18.17 -8.14
CA VAL A 150 6.59 18.01 -9.10
C VAL A 150 7.66 17.10 -8.52
N VAL A 151 8.24 16.24 -9.33
CA VAL A 151 9.39 15.40 -9.00
C VAL A 151 10.36 15.39 -10.17
N GLY A 152 11.58 15.86 -9.95
CA GLY A 152 12.60 15.93 -10.99
C GLY A 152 12.16 16.75 -12.22
N GLY A 153 11.46 17.85 -12.01
CA GLY A 153 10.95 18.72 -13.04
C GLY A 153 9.71 18.20 -13.79
N ARG A 154 9.15 17.05 -13.39
CA ARG A 154 7.98 16.42 -14.01
C ARG A 154 6.77 16.49 -13.10
N PHE A 155 5.60 16.76 -13.67
CA PHE A 155 4.38 16.95 -12.91
C PHE A 155 3.67 15.63 -12.60
N LYS A 156 3.12 15.54 -11.40
CA LYS A 156 2.24 14.45 -11.00
C LYS A 156 0.81 14.71 -11.50
N ARG A 157 0.01 13.66 -11.66
CA ARG A 157 -1.43 13.77 -11.97
C ARG A 157 -2.20 14.63 -10.98
N ALA A 158 -1.75 14.69 -9.72
CA ALA A 158 -2.30 15.63 -8.74
C ALA A 158 -2.25 17.08 -9.22
N ALA A 159 -1.15 17.52 -9.86
CA ALA A 159 -1.03 18.87 -10.40
C ALA A 159 -2.06 19.12 -11.52
N VAL A 160 -2.24 18.14 -12.41
CA VAL A 160 -3.22 18.19 -13.49
C VAL A 160 -4.64 18.42 -12.94
N VAL A 161 -5.04 17.62 -11.95
CA VAL A 161 -6.39 17.69 -11.39
C VAL A 161 -6.63 18.97 -10.60
N LEU A 162 -5.62 19.44 -9.88
CA LEU A 162 -5.76 20.62 -9.03
C LEU A 162 -5.66 21.94 -9.81
N PHE A 163 -4.78 21.99 -10.81
CA PHE A 163 -4.37 23.23 -11.45
C PHE A 163 -4.36 23.23 -12.98
N GLY A 164 -4.76 22.13 -13.61
CA GLY A 164 -4.76 22.03 -15.08
C GLY A 164 -5.87 22.87 -15.73
N LYS A 165 -5.54 23.63 -16.79
CA LYS A 165 -6.52 24.36 -17.62
C LYS A 165 -7.55 23.43 -18.26
N ASN A 166 -7.10 22.25 -18.69
CA ASN A 166 -7.96 21.25 -19.35
C ASN A 166 -7.65 19.86 -18.79
N VAL A 167 -8.20 19.56 -17.64
CA VAL A 167 -7.98 18.28 -16.93
C VAL A 167 -8.40 17.08 -17.78
N GLN A 168 -9.47 17.22 -18.57
CA GLN A 168 -10.00 16.11 -19.37
C GLN A 168 -9.09 15.71 -20.54
N ARG A 169 -8.17 16.55 -20.96
CA ARG A 169 -7.15 16.21 -21.96
C ARG A 169 -6.24 15.07 -21.46
N TYR A 170 -5.95 15.08 -20.15
CA TYR A 170 -5.01 14.15 -19.50
C TYR A 170 -5.75 13.03 -18.77
N VAL A 171 -6.91 13.35 -18.20
CA VAL A 171 -7.73 12.46 -17.37
C VAL A 171 -9.14 12.43 -17.91
N LEU A 172 -9.41 11.55 -18.88
CA LEU A 172 -10.68 11.46 -19.60
C LEU A 172 -11.91 11.29 -18.70
N GLN A 173 -11.74 10.67 -17.54
CA GLN A 173 -12.82 10.39 -16.58
C GLN A 173 -12.92 11.43 -15.45
N ALA A 174 -12.14 12.50 -15.48
CA ALA A 174 -12.24 13.57 -14.49
C ALA A 174 -13.60 14.26 -14.59
N ARG A 175 -14.57 13.81 -13.79
CA ARG A 175 -15.89 14.39 -13.65
C ARG A 175 -16.20 14.57 -12.17
N ILE A 176 -16.59 15.79 -11.80
CA ILE A 176 -17.17 16.05 -10.49
C ILE A 176 -18.67 15.76 -10.62
N LYS A 177 -19.16 14.77 -9.86
CA LYS A 177 -20.60 14.54 -9.71
C LYS A 177 -21.04 15.34 -8.49
N ILE A 178 -21.79 16.41 -8.74
CA ILE A 178 -22.47 17.22 -7.72
C ILE A 178 -23.80 16.58 -7.37
#